data_d4154d9b534dd9223fd96e8a150697ea
#
_entry.id   d4154d9b534dd9223fd96e8a150697ea
#
_cell.length_a   1.000
_cell.length_b   1.000
_cell.length_c   1.000
_cell.angle_alpha   90.00
_cell.angle_beta   90.00
_cell.angle_gamma   90.00
#
_symmetry.space_group_name_H-M   'P 1'
#
loop_
_entity.id
_entity.type
_entity.pdbx_description
1 polymer ?
#
loop_
_entity_poly.entity_id
_entity_poly.type
_entity_poly.pdbx_seq_one_letter_code
_entity_poly.pdbx_strand_id
1 'polypeptide(L)'
;MGVRSVCCILLISLIKSFSAHGDFFTSIGHMTDLLFTEKDLVTSLKDYIRAEESKLEQVKQWAKKLDALTATATQDPEGFLGHPVNAFKLMKRLNTEWGEVEDLVLKDMSDGFISNLTIQRQYFPNDEDQTGAAKALLRLQDTYQLDTQTISSGDLPGVTTSSPFKSTLTVEDCFELGKVAYSEADYYHTELWMAQALKQLDEGEETSVDIVTVLDYLSYSVYQQGELERALEQTKRLLSVDPEHQRALGNLKYFDYQLAKQKKDEKEPSAKEESKKEQERTVGKGEYFPEKRKYEQLCRGQGVRMTPRRQSRLFCRYYDNNRHPIYMIGPVKQEDEWDRPRIIRYHDIITEKEMEKVKELAKPRLRRATISNPVTGVLETAQYRISKSAWLAAYEHPVVDRINQRIEDITGLDVKTAEELQVANYGVGGQYEPHFDFGRKDEPDAFKALGTGNRIATWLFYMSDVTAGGATVFPEVGAVVKPMKGTAVFWYNLFSSGEGDYSTRHAACPVLLGNKWVSNKWIHERGQEFRRPCGLKETD
;
A
#
# COMPACT_ATOMS: atom_id res chain seq x y z
N MET A 1 47.42 -6.50 -23.38
CA MET A 1 46.14 -5.90 -23.75
C MET A 1 44.89 -6.64 -23.16
N GLY A 2 45.06 -7.36 -22.05
CA GLY A 2 43.95 -8.21 -21.51
C GLY A 2 43.36 -7.79 -20.16
N VAL A 3 44.06 -6.96 -19.40
CA VAL A 3 43.65 -6.67 -18.00
C VAL A 3 42.70 -5.45 -17.88
N ARG A 4 42.77 -4.50 -18.81
CA ARG A 4 41.87 -3.32 -18.79
C ARG A 4 40.43 -3.62 -19.26
N SER A 5 40.23 -4.60 -20.12
CA SER A 5 38.87 -5.00 -20.58
C SER A 5 38.09 -5.81 -19.52
N VAL A 6 38.80 -6.59 -18.69
CA VAL A 6 38.15 -7.38 -17.64
C VAL A 6 37.65 -6.50 -16.47
N CYS A 7 38.43 -5.43 -16.14
CA CYS A 7 37.96 -4.47 -15.13
C CYS A 7 36.73 -3.65 -15.54
N CYS A 8 36.61 -3.30 -16.84
CA CYS A 8 35.41 -2.60 -17.33
C CYS A 8 34.17 -3.51 -17.34
N ILE A 9 34.31 -4.79 -17.65
CA ILE A 9 33.20 -5.75 -17.62
C ILE A 9 32.77 -6.07 -16.18
N LEU A 10 33.71 -6.15 -15.23
CA LEU A 10 33.41 -6.31 -13.81
C LEU A 10 32.78 -5.05 -13.17
N LEU A 11 33.13 -3.84 -13.64
CA LEU A 11 32.48 -2.60 -13.20
C LEU A 11 31.07 -2.43 -13.78
N ILE A 12 30.80 -2.93 -14.98
CA ILE A 12 29.47 -2.91 -15.59
C ILE A 12 28.55 -3.97 -14.95
N SER A 13 29.09 -5.09 -14.45
CA SER A 13 28.29 -6.10 -13.73
C SER A 13 28.01 -5.75 -12.26
N LEU A 14 28.67 -4.71 -11.71
CA LEU A 14 28.40 -4.19 -10.35
C LEU A 14 27.43 -2.99 -10.33
N ILE A 15 27.08 -2.45 -11.48
CA ILE A 15 25.90 -1.60 -11.63
C ILE A 15 24.69 -2.54 -11.88
N LYS A 16 24.39 -3.40 -10.94
CA LYS A 16 23.00 -3.77 -10.72
C LYS A 16 22.33 -2.46 -10.36
N SER A 17 21.63 -1.90 -11.33
CA SER A 17 20.63 -0.88 -11.06
C SER A 17 19.82 -1.38 -9.86
N PHE A 18 20.04 -0.78 -8.70
CA PHE A 18 19.02 -0.78 -7.68
C PHE A 18 17.86 -0.01 -8.31
N SER A 19 17.06 -0.71 -9.09
CA SER A 19 15.70 -0.32 -9.33
C SER A 19 15.12 -0.21 -7.93
N ALA A 20 15.02 1.01 -7.44
CA ALA A 20 14.28 1.29 -6.23
C ALA A 20 12.84 0.91 -6.61
N HIS A 21 12.46 -0.32 -6.30
CA HIS A 21 11.08 -0.78 -6.45
C HIS A 21 10.20 0.27 -5.79
N GLY A 22 9.29 0.82 -6.56
CA GLY A 22 8.58 2.03 -6.18
C GLY A 22 7.74 1.86 -4.92
N ASP A 23 7.18 0.65 -4.62
CA ASP A 23 6.17 0.44 -3.57
C ASP A 23 5.19 1.62 -3.50
N PHE A 24 4.65 2.03 -4.66
CA PHE A 24 3.86 3.26 -4.80
C PHE A 24 2.63 3.26 -3.89
N PHE A 25 1.99 2.10 -3.73
CA PHE A 25 0.82 1.93 -2.87
C PHE A 25 1.08 2.25 -1.38
N THR A 26 2.33 2.29 -0.95
CA THR A 26 2.68 2.54 0.46
C THR A 26 2.77 4.03 0.81
N SER A 27 2.62 4.93 -0.16
CA SER A 27 2.73 6.38 0.04
C SER A 27 1.80 7.16 -0.87
N ILE A 28 0.91 7.93 -0.29
CA ILE A 28 -0.01 8.81 -1.04
C ILE A 28 0.74 9.85 -1.87
N GLY A 29 1.92 10.31 -1.43
CA GLY A 29 2.72 11.27 -2.19
C GLY A 29 3.15 10.72 -3.55
N HIS A 30 3.67 9.49 -3.57
CA HIS A 30 4.06 8.84 -4.81
C HIS A 30 2.85 8.48 -5.70
N MET A 31 1.73 8.05 -5.09
CA MET A 31 0.49 7.82 -5.84
C MET A 31 -0.03 9.10 -6.51
N THR A 32 0.11 10.24 -5.85
CA THR A 32 -0.23 11.54 -6.43
C THR A 32 0.65 11.88 -7.64
N ASP A 33 1.95 11.62 -7.57
CA ASP A 33 2.88 11.85 -8.68
C ASP A 33 2.50 11.00 -9.91
N LEU A 34 2.08 9.73 -9.71
CA LEU A 34 1.60 8.87 -10.79
C LEU A 34 0.35 9.44 -11.48
N LEU A 35 -0.61 10.02 -10.74
CA LEU A 35 -1.80 10.66 -11.33
C LEU A 35 -1.43 11.83 -12.25
N PHE A 36 -0.45 12.63 -11.88
CA PHE A 36 0.02 13.72 -12.76
C PHE A 36 0.77 13.19 -13.97
N THR A 37 1.57 12.13 -13.82
CA THR A 37 2.23 11.42 -14.93
C THR A 37 1.19 10.89 -15.94
N GLU A 38 0.13 10.24 -15.45
CA GLU A 38 -0.96 9.75 -16.30
C GLU A 38 -1.67 10.91 -17.03
N LYS A 39 -1.94 12.02 -16.33
CA LYS A 39 -2.54 13.22 -16.95
C LYS A 39 -1.68 13.77 -18.09
N ASP A 40 -0.36 13.81 -17.93
CA ASP A 40 0.57 14.27 -18.95
C ASP A 40 0.61 13.31 -20.15
N LEU A 41 0.56 12.00 -19.91
CA LEU A 41 0.46 10.99 -20.96
C LEU A 41 -0.86 11.10 -21.75
N VAL A 42 -2.00 11.33 -21.07
CA VAL A 42 -3.28 11.55 -21.73
C VAL A 42 -3.24 12.82 -22.60
N THR A 43 -2.54 13.87 -22.17
CA THR A 43 -2.34 15.08 -22.97
C THR A 43 -1.53 14.77 -24.23
N SER A 44 -0.41 14.07 -24.07
CA SER A 44 0.44 13.62 -25.18
C SER A 44 -0.30 12.72 -26.17
N LEU A 45 -1.16 11.83 -25.69
CA LEU A 45 -2.01 10.96 -26.51
C LEU A 45 -3.02 11.79 -27.34
N LYS A 46 -3.63 12.82 -26.75
CA LYS A 46 -4.53 13.74 -27.46
C LYS A 46 -3.80 14.54 -28.55
N ASP A 47 -2.55 14.91 -28.30
CA ASP A 47 -1.72 15.60 -29.30
C ASP A 47 -1.41 14.68 -30.49
N TYR A 48 -1.10 13.42 -30.24
CA TYR A 48 -0.92 12.39 -31.26
C TYR A 48 -2.20 12.19 -32.10
N ILE A 49 -3.37 12.05 -31.44
CA ILE A 49 -4.65 11.90 -32.14
C ILE A 49 -4.89 13.09 -33.07
N ARG A 50 -4.69 14.32 -32.60
CA ARG A 50 -4.85 15.53 -33.43
C ARG A 50 -3.91 15.56 -34.62
N ALA A 51 -2.68 15.08 -34.44
CA ALA A 51 -1.71 15.00 -35.51
C ALA A 51 -2.11 13.97 -36.57
N GLU A 52 -2.61 12.79 -36.18
CA GLU A 52 -3.14 11.78 -37.09
C GLU A 52 -4.41 12.24 -37.82
N GLU A 53 -5.34 12.90 -37.12
CA GLU A 53 -6.53 13.47 -37.72
C GLU A 53 -6.17 14.53 -38.79
N SER A 54 -5.20 15.40 -38.49
CA SER A 54 -4.71 16.42 -39.42
C SER A 54 -4.06 15.78 -40.67
N LYS A 55 -3.26 14.73 -40.46
CA LYS A 55 -2.67 13.93 -41.57
C LYS A 55 -3.76 13.29 -42.42
N LEU A 56 -4.73 12.64 -41.80
CA LEU A 56 -5.83 11.98 -42.49
C LEU A 56 -6.65 12.99 -43.30
N GLU A 57 -6.89 14.20 -42.79
CA GLU A 57 -7.61 15.23 -43.50
C GLU A 57 -6.82 15.70 -44.77
N GLN A 58 -5.51 15.84 -44.65
CA GLN A 58 -4.66 16.14 -45.83
C GLN A 58 -4.73 15.03 -46.88
N VAL A 59 -4.70 13.76 -46.47
CA VAL A 59 -4.86 12.60 -47.39
C VAL A 59 -6.23 12.64 -48.07
N LYS A 60 -7.31 12.94 -47.35
CA LYS A 60 -8.66 13.11 -47.93
C LYS A 60 -8.72 14.23 -48.96
N GLN A 61 -8.05 15.35 -48.72
CA GLN A 61 -7.97 16.46 -49.66
C GLN A 61 -7.25 16.06 -50.97
N TRP A 62 -6.13 15.31 -50.84
CA TRP A 62 -5.44 14.72 -52.00
C TRP A 62 -6.33 13.75 -52.78
N ALA A 63 -7.01 12.83 -52.09
CA ALA A 63 -7.92 11.89 -52.72
C ALA A 63 -9.01 12.59 -53.52
N LYS A 64 -9.66 13.60 -52.92
CA LYS A 64 -10.71 14.41 -53.58
C LYS A 64 -10.19 15.15 -54.81
N LYS A 65 -8.98 15.74 -54.71
CA LYS A 65 -8.34 16.45 -55.82
C LYS A 65 -8.05 15.49 -57.00
N LEU A 66 -7.46 14.34 -56.68
CA LEU A 66 -7.07 13.36 -57.70
C LEU A 66 -8.30 12.71 -58.34
N ASP A 67 -9.33 12.39 -57.56
CA ASP A 67 -10.59 11.82 -58.06
C ASP A 67 -11.27 12.77 -59.07
N ALA A 68 -11.42 14.04 -58.74
CA ALA A 68 -12.01 15.03 -59.62
C ALA A 68 -11.25 15.20 -60.93
N LEU A 69 -9.91 15.18 -60.87
CA LEU A 69 -9.07 15.24 -62.07
C LEU A 69 -9.17 14.00 -62.96
N THR A 70 -9.20 12.83 -62.32
CA THR A 70 -9.27 11.51 -63.01
C THR A 70 -10.65 11.30 -63.63
N ALA A 71 -11.73 11.64 -62.89
CA ALA A 71 -13.11 11.54 -63.39
C ALA A 71 -13.32 12.38 -64.67
N THR A 72 -12.74 13.58 -64.72
CA THR A 72 -12.80 14.41 -65.92
C THR A 72 -11.98 13.85 -67.07
N ALA A 73 -10.76 13.37 -66.82
CA ALA A 73 -9.85 12.86 -67.83
C ALA A 73 -10.31 11.53 -68.43
N THR A 74 -11.04 10.72 -67.69
CA THR A 74 -11.50 9.37 -68.13
C THR A 74 -12.82 9.40 -68.92
N GLN A 75 -13.51 10.55 -69.01
CA GLN A 75 -14.70 10.70 -69.84
C GLN A 75 -14.38 10.68 -71.32
N ASP A 76 -13.28 11.31 -71.77
CA ASP A 76 -12.73 11.27 -73.09
C ASP A 76 -11.19 11.28 -73.05
N PRO A 77 -10.54 10.15 -72.88
CA PRO A 77 -9.09 10.06 -72.69
C PRO A 77 -8.28 10.61 -73.85
N GLU A 78 -8.73 10.33 -75.09
CA GLU A 78 -8.00 10.77 -76.29
C GLU A 78 -8.12 12.28 -76.54
N GLY A 79 -9.32 12.85 -76.33
CA GLY A 79 -9.51 14.26 -76.44
C GLY A 79 -8.79 15.02 -75.31
N PHE A 80 -8.79 14.47 -74.10
CA PHE A 80 -8.06 15.05 -72.98
C PHE A 80 -6.54 15.04 -73.21
N LEU A 81 -5.96 13.93 -73.63
CA LEU A 81 -4.51 13.77 -73.82
C LEU A 81 -4.03 14.42 -75.15
N GLY A 82 -4.91 14.67 -76.12
CA GLY A 82 -4.60 15.43 -77.31
C GLY A 82 -4.18 16.85 -77.06
N HIS A 83 -4.47 17.37 -75.85
CA HIS A 83 -4.00 18.67 -75.43
C HIS A 83 -2.64 18.59 -74.72
N PRO A 84 -1.54 19.20 -75.23
CA PRO A 84 -0.18 19.03 -74.69
C PRO A 84 0.00 19.42 -73.23
N VAL A 85 -0.74 20.41 -72.76
CA VAL A 85 -0.69 20.81 -71.34
C VAL A 85 -1.29 19.74 -70.44
N ASN A 86 -2.36 19.05 -70.86
CA ASN A 86 -2.97 17.97 -70.06
C ASN A 86 -2.07 16.75 -70.00
N ALA A 87 -1.43 16.39 -71.12
CA ALA A 87 -0.42 15.31 -71.17
C ALA A 87 0.75 15.63 -70.21
N PHE A 88 1.30 16.85 -70.27
CA PHE A 88 2.37 17.28 -69.34
C PHE A 88 1.94 17.20 -67.89
N LYS A 89 0.74 17.70 -67.56
CA LYS A 89 0.22 17.68 -66.18
C LYS A 89 -0.01 16.28 -65.65
N LEU A 90 -0.44 15.33 -66.51
CA LEU A 90 -0.57 13.92 -66.13
C LEU A 90 0.80 13.34 -65.81
N MET A 91 1.81 13.53 -66.68
CA MET A 91 3.17 13.04 -66.45
C MET A 91 3.77 13.62 -65.18
N LYS A 92 3.60 14.93 -64.92
CA LYS A 92 4.06 15.57 -63.68
C LYS A 92 3.38 14.98 -62.44
N ARG A 93 2.06 14.76 -62.46
CA ARG A 93 1.35 14.15 -61.35
C ARG A 93 1.89 12.77 -61.00
N LEU A 94 2.00 11.90 -62.01
CA LEU A 94 2.46 10.54 -61.81
C LEU A 94 3.93 10.46 -61.37
N ASN A 95 4.77 11.37 -61.84
CA ASN A 95 6.20 11.38 -61.49
C ASN A 95 6.53 12.10 -60.18
N THR A 96 5.72 13.07 -59.73
CA THR A 96 6.08 13.91 -58.59
C THR A 96 4.98 13.93 -57.52
N GLU A 97 3.72 14.28 -57.90
CA GLU A 97 2.67 14.53 -56.93
C GLU A 97 2.23 13.26 -56.16
N TRP A 98 2.31 12.08 -56.82
CA TRP A 98 2.06 10.80 -56.14
C TRP A 98 3.14 10.46 -55.12
N GLY A 99 4.39 10.88 -55.32
CA GLY A 99 5.45 10.75 -54.31
C GLY A 99 5.15 11.59 -53.07
N GLU A 100 4.61 12.83 -53.24
CA GLU A 100 4.18 13.66 -52.11
C GLU A 100 3.05 13.02 -51.27
N VAL A 101 2.12 12.31 -51.94
CA VAL A 101 1.05 11.55 -51.29
C VAL A 101 1.62 10.36 -50.55
N GLU A 102 2.56 9.64 -51.16
CA GLU A 102 3.25 8.51 -50.52
C GLU A 102 3.98 8.95 -49.26
N ASP A 103 4.78 10.01 -49.34
CA ASP A 103 5.51 10.58 -48.18
C ASP A 103 4.54 10.98 -47.06
N LEU A 104 3.40 11.60 -47.41
CA LEU A 104 2.38 11.99 -46.45
C LEU A 104 1.75 10.78 -45.74
N VAL A 105 1.44 9.72 -46.49
CA VAL A 105 0.84 8.48 -45.96
C VAL A 105 1.83 7.73 -45.06
N LEU A 106 3.10 7.66 -45.45
CA LEU A 106 4.16 6.99 -44.69
C LEU A 106 4.65 7.77 -43.46
N LYS A 107 4.30 9.07 -43.35
CA LYS A 107 4.73 9.90 -42.21
C LYS A 107 4.22 9.36 -40.89
N ASP A 108 5.13 8.97 -40.03
CA ASP A 108 4.83 8.54 -38.64
C ASP A 108 4.55 9.76 -37.75
N MET A 109 3.40 9.77 -37.11
CA MET A 109 3.01 10.83 -36.18
C MET A 109 3.13 10.39 -34.71
N SER A 110 3.53 9.14 -34.45
CA SER A 110 3.56 8.54 -33.12
C SER A 110 4.82 8.89 -32.30
N ASP A 111 5.91 9.35 -32.94
CA ASP A 111 7.22 9.55 -32.33
C ASP A 111 7.20 10.36 -31.04
N GLY A 112 6.45 11.47 -31.04
CA GLY A 112 6.35 12.34 -29.86
C GLY A 112 5.69 11.65 -28.65
N PHE A 113 4.59 10.95 -28.92
CA PHE A 113 3.87 10.20 -27.88
C PHE A 113 4.68 9.01 -27.39
N ILE A 114 5.25 8.20 -28.29
CA ILE A 114 6.06 7.02 -27.92
C ILE A 114 7.30 7.42 -27.15
N SER A 115 7.97 8.50 -27.53
CA SER A 115 9.12 9.04 -26.79
C SER A 115 8.74 9.45 -25.37
N ASN A 116 7.64 10.19 -25.19
CA ASN A 116 7.14 10.57 -23.89
C ASN A 116 6.74 9.33 -23.05
N LEU A 117 5.98 8.40 -23.61
CA LEU A 117 5.60 7.16 -22.95
C LEU A 117 6.83 6.36 -22.49
N THR A 118 7.87 6.27 -23.33
CA THR A 118 9.10 5.55 -23.00
C THR A 118 9.83 6.19 -21.82
N ILE A 119 9.88 7.53 -21.77
CA ILE A 119 10.47 8.28 -20.65
C ILE A 119 9.67 8.04 -19.38
N GLN A 120 8.34 8.11 -19.45
CA GLN A 120 7.48 7.97 -18.25
C GLN A 120 7.40 6.52 -17.76
N ARG A 121 7.50 5.54 -18.64
CA ARG A 121 7.40 4.11 -18.31
C ARG A 121 8.41 3.64 -17.27
N GLN A 122 9.58 4.27 -17.19
CA GLN A 122 10.57 3.95 -16.15
C GLN A 122 10.10 4.26 -14.73
N TYR A 123 9.05 5.09 -14.58
CA TYR A 123 8.44 5.46 -13.30
C TYR A 123 7.11 4.73 -13.05
N PHE A 124 6.71 3.83 -13.93
CA PHE A 124 5.46 3.09 -13.74
C PHE A 124 5.58 2.06 -12.61
N PRO A 125 4.47 1.79 -11.90
CA PRO A 125 4.38 0.64 -11.01
C PRO A 125 4.69 -0.66 -11.76
N ASN A 126 5.29 -1.61 -11.05
CA ASN A 126 5.53 -2.95 -11.56
C ASN A 126 4.51 -3.96 -10.98
N ASP A 127 4.66 -5.24 -11.35
CA ASP A 127 3.77 -6.31 -10.88
C ASP A 127 3.80 -6.48 -9.35
N GLU A 128 4.94 -6.21 -8.70
CA GLU A 128 5.05 -6.26 -7.24
C GLU A 128 4.25 -5.13 -6.58
N ASP A 129 4.24 -3.93 -7.20
CA ASP A 129 3.43 -2.80 -6.72
C ASP A 129 1.93 -3.11 -6.83
N GLN A 130 1.49 -3.69 -7.95
CA GLN A 130 0.10 -4.10 -8.15
C GLN A 130 -0.32 -5.18 -7.15
N THR A 131 0.50 -6.23 -7.01
CA THR A 131 0.29 -7.29 -6.03
C THR A 131 0.26 -6.73 -4.60
N GLY A 132 1.16 -5.80 -4.28
CA GLY A 132 1.21 -5.13 -2.99
C GLY A 132 -0.05 -4.33 -2.68
N ALA A 133 -0.60 -3.62 -3.68
CA ALA A 133 -1.86 -2.88 -3.55
C ALA A 133 -3.05 -3.84 -3.34
N ALA A 134 -3.10 -4.96 -4.07
CA ALA A 134 -4.10 -6.00 -3.87
C ALA A 134 -4.04 -6.57 -2.45
N LYS A 135 -2.86 -6.97 -1.98
CA LYS A 135 -2.65 -7.44 -0.60
C LYS A 135 -3.04 -6.39 0.45
N ALA A 136 -2.84 -5.10 0.15
CA ALA A 136 -3.29 -4.02 1.04
C ALA A 136 -4.82 -4.01 1.17
N LEU A 137 -5.55 -4.20 0.07
CA LEU A 137 -7.01 -4.27 0.07
C LEU A 137 -7.53 -5.49 0.85
N LEU A 138 -6.95 -6.68 0.63
CA LEU A 138 -7.29 -7.90 1.38
C LEU A 138 -7.06 -7.71 2.89
N ARG A 139 -5.95 -7.09 3.28
CA ARG A 139 -5.64 -6.76 4.69
C ARG A 139 -6.68 -5.82 5.29
N LEU A 140 -7.11 -4.79 4.54
CA LEU A 140 -8.17 -3.88 4.98
C LEU A 140 -9.49 -4.62 5.18
N GLN A 141 -9.81 -5.53 4.26
CA GLN A 141 -11.00 -6.38 4.36
C GLN A 141 -11.01 -7.18 5.66
N ASP A 142 -9.92 -7.88 6.00
CA ASP A 142 -9.78 -8.63 7.26
C ASP A 142 -9.84 -7.71 8.48
N THR A 143 -8.96 -6.69 8.53
CA THR A 143 -8.80 -5.84 9.71
C THR A 143 -10.11 -5.14 10.09
N TYR A 144 -10.83 -4.61 9.10
CA TYR A 144 -12.05 -3.83 9.32
C TYR A 144 -13.33 -4.62 9.08
N GLN A 145 -13.22 -5.93 8.79
CA GLN A 145 -14.35 -6.83 8.51
C GLN A 145 -15.27 -6.28 7.42
N LEU A 146 -14.67 -5.87 6.30
CA LEU A 146 -15.40 -5.28 5.20
C LEU A 146 -16.05 -6.36 4.33
N ASP A 147 -17.32 -6.17 3.99
CA ASP A 147 -18.05 -7.05 3.09
C ASP A 147 -17.56 -6.89 1.64
N THR A 148 -17.33 -8.01 0.95
CA THR A 148 -16.77 -8.04 -0.42
C THR A 148 -17.65 -7.30 -1.41
N GLN A 149 -18.97 -7.49 -1.36
CA GLN A 149 -19.91 -6.79 -2.24
C GLN A 149 -19.90 -5.28 -2.00
N THR A 150 -19.81 -4.86 -0.75
CA THR A 150 -19.75 -3.44 -0.38
C THR A 150 -18.46 -2.79 -0.90
N ILE A 151 -17.31 -3.47 -0.76
CA ILE A 151 -16.05 -2.98 -1.33
C ILE A 151 -16.13 -2.92 -2.86
N SER A 152 -16.64 -3.95 -3.51
CA SER A 152 -16.71 -4.00 -4.98
C SER A 152 -17.60 -2.89 -5.54
N SER A 153 -18.63 -2.46 -4.81
CA SER A 153 -19.43 -1.28 -5.16
C SER A 153 -18.78 0.06 -4.78
N GLY A 154 -17.56 0.05 -4.22
CA GLY A 154 -16.82 1.25 -3.80
C GLY A 154 -17.33 1.88 -2.52
N ASP A 155 -18.11 1.17 -1.71
CA ASP A 155 -18.60 1.65 -0.42
C ASP A 155 -17.69 1.20 0.72
N LEU A 156 -17.53 2.06 1.72
CA LEU A 156 -16.79 1.73 2.94
C LEU A 156 -17.73 1.91 4.14
N PRO A 157 -18.18 0.82 4.78
CA PRO A 157 -19.10 0.89 5.91
C PRO A 157 -18.54 1.71 7.07
N GLY A 158 -19.39 2.54 7.66
CA GLY A 158 -19.01 3.39 8.81
C GLY A 158 -18.20 4.64 8.45
N VAL A 159 -17.91 4.85 7.17
CA VAL A 159 -17.29 6.07 6.69
C VAL A 159 -18.35 6.86 5.90
N THR A 160 -18.81 7.96 6.47
CA THR A 160 -19.70 8.91 5.75
C THR A 160 -18.87 9.62 4.66
N THR A 161 -18.65 8.95 3.56
CA THR A 161 -18.03 9.57 2.40
C THR A 161 -19.11 10.15 1.50
N SER A 162 -19.30 11.44 1.60
CA SER A 162 -19.82 12.25 0.48
C SER A 162 -18.71 12.45 -0.57
N SER A 163 -17.78 11.48 -0.69
CA SER A 163 -16.73 11.60 -1.69
C SER A 163 -17.33 11.47 -3.09
N PRO A 164 -17.16 12.47 -3.96
CA PRO A 164 -17.55 12.37 -5.35
C PRO A 164 -16.69 11.36 -6.14
N PHE A 165 -15.65 10.81 -5.50
CA PHE A 165 -14.64 9.92 -6.10
C PHE A 165 -14.89 8.47 -5.69
N LYS A 166 -16.07 7.92 -6.03
CA LYS A 166 -16.40 6.52 -5.84
C LYS A 166 -16.12 5.76 -7.14
N SER A 167 -15.34 4.70 -7.06
CA SER A 167 -15.12 3.75 -8.16
C SER A 167 -15.63 2.38 -7.77
N THR A 168 -16.15 1.63 -8.74
CA THR A 168 -16.57 0.24 -8.58
C THR A 168 -15.51 -0.69 -9.13
N LEU A 169 -15.39 -1.90 -8.57
CA LEU A 169 -14.52 -2.94 -9.11
C LEU A 169 -15.28 -3.73 -10.18
N THR A 170 -14.60 -4.00 -11.30
CA THR A 170 -15.11 -4.83 -12.39
C THR A 170 -14.91 -6.31 -12.10
N VAL A 171 -15.45 -7.18 -12.97
CA VAL A 171 -15.16 -8.63 -12.92
C VAL A 171 -13.66 -8.90 -12.98
N GLU A 172 -12.94 -8.20 -13.88
CA GLU A 172 -11.49 -8.32 -13.99
C GLU A 172 -10.78 -7.96 -12.69
N ASP A 173 -11.18 -6.86 -12.04
CA ASP A 173 -10.58 -6.43 -10.78
C ASP A 173 -10.81 -7.45 -9.67
N CYS A 174 -12.03 -7.97 -9.55
CA CYS A 174 -12.39 -9.00 -8.57
C CYS A 174 -11.61 -10.30 -8.83
N PHE A 175 -11.49 -10.70 -10.10
CA PHE A 175 -10.73 -11.87 -10.51
C PHE A 175 -9.23 -11.72 -10.19
N GLU A 176 -8.62 -10.57 -10.47
CA GLU A 176 -7.22 -10.31 -10.13
C GLU A 176 -6.97 -10.35 -8.61
N LEU A 177 -7.87 -9.78 -7.80
CA LEU A 177 -7.79 -9.87 -6.34
C LEU A 177 -7.85 -11.33 -5.86
N GLY A 178 -8.76 -12.12 -6.43
CA GLY A 178 -8.86 -13.55 -6.15
C GLY A 178 -7.60 -14.33 -6.57
N LYS A 179 -6.99 -14.01 -7.71
CA LYS A 179 -5.72 -14.61 -8.17
C LYS A 179 -4.56 -14.30 -7.23
N VAL A 180 -4.43 -13.04 -6.80
CA VAL A 180 -3.40 -12.64 -5.84
C VAL A 180 -3.58 -13.41 -4.53
N ALA A 181 -4.80 -13.52 -4.01
CA ALA A 181 -5.08 -14.32 -2.82
C ALA A 181 -4.72 -15.80 -3.03
N TYR A 182 -5.05 -16.38 -4.18
CA TYR A 182 -4.75 -17.76 -4.51
C TYR A 182 -3.24 -18.04 -4.55
N SER A 183 -2.45 -17.12 -5.13
CA SER A 183 -0.99 -17.24 -5.20
C SER A 183 -0.31 -17.27 -3.82
N GLU A 184 -0.95 -16.68 -2.82
CA GLU A 184 -0.51 -16.68 -1.42
C GLU A 184 -1.13 -17.84 -0.59
N ALA A 185 -1.83 -18.78 -1.24
CA ALA A 185 -2.61 -19.84 -0.60
C ALA A 185 -3.67 -19.31 0.38
N ASP A 186 -4.14 -18.09 0.16
CA ASP A 186 -5.24 -17.47 0.86
C ASP A 186 -6.57 -17.85 0.22
N TYR A 187 -7.00 -19.09 0.47
CA TYR A 187 -8.19 -19.65 -0.15
C TYR A 187 -9.48 -18.99 0.34
N TYR A 188 -9.47 -18.41 1.54
CA TYR A 188 -10.61 -17.66 2.07
C TYR A 188 -10.89 -16.41 1.21
N HIS A 189 -9.91 -15.54 1.01
CA HIS A 189 -10.11 -14.38 0.14
C HIS A 189 -10.27 -14.76 -1.33
N THR A 190 -9.62 -15.83 -1.78
CA THR A 190 -9.85 -16.36 -3.13
C THR A 190 -11.32 -16.69 -3.35
N GLU A 191 -11.96 -17.41 -2.41
CA GLU A 191 -13.38 -17.72 -2.49
C GLU A 191 -14.23 -16.46 -2.55
N LEU A 192 -14.00 -15.50 -1.63
CA LEU A 192 -14.78 -14.28 -1.57
C LEU A 192 -14.74 -13.48 -2.87
N TRP A 193 -13.55 -13.29 -3.44
CA TRP A 193 -13.38 -12.46 -4.63
C TRP A 193 -13.78 -13.19 -5.91
N MET A 194 -13.54 -14.51 -6.02
CA MET A 194 -14.04 -15.31 -7.14
C MET A 194 -15.56 -15.45 -7.13
N ALA A 195 -16.18 -15.56 -5.95
CA ALA A 195 -17.65 -15.56 -5.83
C ALA A 195 -18.24 -14.20 -6.24
N GLN A 196 -17.58 -13.10 -5.91
CA GLN A 196 -18.00 -11.77 -6.34
C GLN A 196 -17.86 -11.59 -7.87
N ALA A 197 -16.75 -12.02 -8.45
CA ALA A 197 -16.55 -12.03 -9.90
C ALA A 197 -17.63 -12.87 -10.61
N LEU A 198 -17.91 -14.06 -10.10
CA LEU A 198 -18.95 -14.95 -10.64
C LEU A 198 -20.34 -14.30 -10.57
N LYS A 199 -20.66 -13.62 -9.47
CA LYS A 199 -21.92 -12.90 -9.31
C LYS A 199 -22.09 -11.80 -10.37
N GLN A 200 -21.06 -10.99 -10.60
CA GLN A 200 -21.07 -9.92 -11.62
C GLN A 200 -21.17 -10.49 -13.04
N LEU A 201 -20.52 -11.64 -13.32
CA LEU A 201 -20.71 -12.38 -14.57
C LEU A 201 -22.15 -12.85 -14.75
N ASP A 202 -22.77 -13.39 -13.69
CA ASP A 202 -24.17 -13.85 -13.72
C ASP A 202 -25.16 -12.67 -13.89
N GLU A 203 -24.80 -11.47 -13.42
CA GLU A 203 -25.54 -10.23 -13.62
C GLU A 203 -25.38 -9.65 -15.03
N GLY A 204 -24.48 -10.22 -15.85
CA GLY A 204 -24.30 -9.89 -17.26
C GLY A 204 -23.29 -8.77 -17.55
N GLU A 205 -22.34 -8.55 -16.66
CA GLU A 205 -21.25 -7.60 -16.90
C GLU A 205 -20.37 -8.09 -18.06
N GLU A 206 -20.12 -7.21 -19.03
CA GLU A 206 -19.23 -7.51 -20.17
C GLU A 206 -17.77 -7.55 -19.72
N THR A 207 -17.10 -8.67 -19.98
CA THR A 207 -15.73 -8.90 -19.53
C THR A 207 -15.00 -9.87 -20.45
N SER A 208 -13.66 -9.83 -20.43
CA SER A 208 -12.79 -10.82 -21.07
C SER A 208 -12.55 -12.05 -20.20
N VAL A 209 -12.94 -12.03 -18.92
CA VAL A 209 -12.72 -13.12 -17.97
C VAL A 209 -13.68 -14.27 -18.26
N ASP A 210 -13.12 -15.46 -18.45
CA ASP A 210 -13.89 -16.68 -18.69
C ASP A 210 -14.49 -17.22 -17.38
N ILE A 211 -15.79 -17.48 -17.41
CA ILE A 211 -16.55 -18.06 -16.27
C ILE A 211 -15.98 -19.43 -15.84
N VAL A 212 -15.46 -20.23 -16.79
CA VAL A 212 -14.86 -21.53 -16.49
C VAL A 212 -13.63 -21.35 -15.61
N THR A 213 -12.80 -20.37 -15.93
CA THR A 213 -11.62 -20.04 -15.12
C THR A 213 -12.01 -19.60 -13.70
N VAL A 214 -13.01 -18.73 -13.56
CA VAL A 214 -13.48 -18.26 -12.23
C VAL A 214 -13.99 -19.43 -11.39
N LEU A 215 -14.80 -20.31 -11.98
CA LEU A 215 -15.36 -21.49 -11.30
C LEU A 215 -14.28 -22.50 -10.89
N ASP A 216 -13.21 -22.61 -11.67
CA ASP A 216 -12.10 -23.50 -11.37
C ASP A 216 -11.31 -23.03 -10.13
N TYR A 217 -10.98 -21.75 -10.05
CA TYR A 217 -10.38 -21.17 -8.84
C TYR A 217 -11.31 -21.28 -7.63
N LEU A 218 -12.60 -20.98 -7.82
CA LEU A 218 -13.59 -21.00 -6.76
C LEU A 218 -13.78 -22.41 -6.18
N SER A 219 -14.00 -23.41 -7.04
CA SER A 219 -14.22 -24.79 -6.60
C SER A 219 -13.04 -25.36 -5.81
N TYR A 220 -11.83 -25.09 -6.27
CA TYR A 220 -10.62 -25.53 -5.60
C TYR A 220 -10.40 -24.83 -4.26
N SER A 221 -10.67 -23.52 -4.19
CA SER A 221 -10.51 -22.74 -2.95
C SER A 221 -11.51 -23.13 -1.88
N VAL A 222 -12.75 -23.41 -2.25
CA VAL A 222 -13.78 -23.97 -1.35
C VAL A 222 -13.38 -25.36 -0.83
N TYR A 223 -12.83 -26.19 -1.71
CA TYR A 223 -12.28 -27.50 -1.31
C TYR A 223 -11.14 -27.35 -0.28
N GLN A 224 -10.19 -26.46 -0.51
CA GLN A 224 -9.06 -26.24 0.39
C GLN A 224 -9.49 -25.75 1.79
N GLN A 225 -10.67 -25.16 1.90
CA GLN A 225 -11.26 -24.76 3.18
C GLN A 225 -12.05 -25.89 3.86
N GLY A 226 -12.11 -27.07 3.24
CA GLY A 226 -12.79 -28.25 3.79
C GLY A 226 -14.28 -28.34 3.50
N GLU A 227 -14.85 -27.43 2.70
CA GLU A 227 -16.27 -27.37 2.36
C GLU A 227 -16.59 -28.21 1.12
N LEU A 228 -16.52 -29.51 1.29
CA LEU A 228 -16.53 -30.49 0.19
C LEU A 228 -17.82 -30.47 -0.63
N GLU A 229 -18.99 -30.29 0.01
CA GLU A 229 -20.28 -30.25 -0.68
C GLU A 229 -20.43 -29.04 -1.58
N ARG A 230 -20.02 -27.87 -1.09
CA ARG A 230 -19.99 -26.62 -1.89
C ARG A 230 -18.97 -26.71 -3.03
N ALA A 231 -17.79 -27.28 -2.77
CA ALA A 231 -16.77 -27.49 -3.80
C ALA A 231 -17.31 -28.39 -4.93
N LEU A 232 -18.02 -29.46 -4.58
CA LEU A 232 -18.69 -30.34 -5.54
C LEU A 232 -19.76 -29.62 -6.37
N GLU A 233 -20.56 -28.76 -5.74
CA GLU A 233 -21.56 -27.94 -6.43
C GLU A 233 -20.93 -27.03 -7.48
N GLN A 234 -19.89 -26.28 -7.10
CA GLN A 234 -19.16 -25.41 -8.04
C GLN A 234 -18.48 -26.20 -9.16
N THR A 235 -17.93 -27.38 -8.85
CA THR A 235 -17.33 -28.27 -9.86
C THR A 235 -18.38 -28.77 -10.86
N LYS A 236 -19.60 -29.13 -10.42
CA LYS A 236 -20.70 -29.52 -11.30
C LYS A 236 -21.18 -28.36 -12.17
N ARG A 237 -21.23 -27.16 -11.60
CA ARG A 237 -21.54 -25.93 -12.36
C ARG A 237 -20.49 -25.69 -13.46
N LEU A 238 -19.19 -25.83 -13.14
CA LEU A 238 -18.12 -25.71 -14.12
C LEU A 238 -18.31 -26.72 -15.26
N LEU A 239 -18.54 -27.99 -14.96
CA LEU A 239 -18.75 -29.03 -15.95
C LEU A 239 -20.06 -28.89 -16.74
N SER A 240 -21.02 -28.10 -16.28
CA SER A 240 -22.20 -27.74 -17.07
C SER A 240 -21.87 -26.71 -18.18
N VAL A 241 -20.82 -25.92 -17.98
CA VAL A 241 -20.33 -24.94 -18.96
C VAL A 241 -19.28 -25.55 -19.87
N ASP A 242 -18.30 -26.25 -19.29
CA ASP A 242 -17.25 -26.99 -20.01
C ASP A 242 -17.22 -28.47 -19.60
N PRO A 243 -17.95 -29.35 -20.30
CA PRO A 243 -18.02 -30.78 -19.98
C PRO A 243 -16.69 -31.53 -20.11
N GLU A 244 -15.72 -31.00 -20.88
CA GLU A 244 -14.43 -31.66 -21.13
C GLU A 244 -13.30 -31.14 -20.24
N HIS A 245 -13.58 -30.28 -19.28
CA HIS A 245 -12.58 -29.70 -18.40
C HIS A 245 -11.88 -30.75 -17.54
N GLN A 246 -10.64 -31.09 -17.88
CA GLN A 246 -9.90 -32.23 -17.33
C GLN A 246 -9.74 -32.19 -15.82
N ARG A 247 -9.38 -31.01 -15.26
CA ARG A 247 -9.19 -30.85 -13.81
C ARG A 247 -10.51 -31.02 -13.06
N ALA A 248 -11.59 -30.44 -13.58
CA ALA A 248 -12.90 -30.54 -12.95
C ALA A 248 -13.45 -31.97 -12.97
N LEU A 249 -13.25 -32.72 -14.04
CA LEU A 249 -13.58 -34.15 -14.10
C LEU A 249 -12.83 -34.99 -13.07
N GLY A 250 -11.54 -34.66 -12.86
CA GLY A 250 -10.72 -35.29 -11.81
C GLY A 250 -11.23 -34.92 -10.41
N ASN A 251 -11.48 -33.63 -10.17
CA ASN A 251 -11.99 -33.12 -8.90
C ASN A 251 -13.38 -33.68 -8.56
N LEU A 252 -14.27 -33.80 -9.53
CA LEU A 252 -15.61 -34.38 -9.35
C LEU A 252 -15.51 -35.79 -8.75
N LYS A 253 -14.71 -36.68 -9.38
CA LYS A 253 -14.53 -38.04 -8.90
C LYS A 253 -13.93 -38.10 -7.51
N TYR A 254 -12.95 -37.23 -7.24
CA TYR A 254 -12.26 -37.16 -5.96
C TYR A 254 -13.19 -36.65 -4.85
N PHE A 255 -13.95 -35.60 -5.09
CA PHE A 255 -14.89 -35.02 -4.12
C PHE A 255 -16.05 -35.98 -3.81
N ASP A 256 -16.63 -36.64 -4.82
CA ASP A 256 -17.65 -37.67 -4.60
C ASP A 256 -17.12 -38.83 -3.75
N TYR A 257 -15.87 -39.27 -3.99
CA TYR A 257 -15.24 -40.31 -3.17
C TYR A 257 -15.05 -39.85 -1.72
N GLN A 258 -14.54 -38.65 -1.49
CA GLN A 258 -14.32 -38.11 -0.16
C GLN A 258 -15.63 -37.91 0.62
N LEU A 259 -16.67 -37.42 -0.03
CA LEU A 259 -18.02 -37.30 0.57
C LEU A 259 -18.60 -38.65 0.94
N ALA A 260 -18.43 -39.67 0.07
CA ALA A 260 -18.90 -41.01 0.37
C ALA A 260 -18.14 -41.64 1.57
N LYS A 261 -16.86 -41.31 1.72
CA LYS A 261 -16.03 -41.71 2.86
C LYS A 261 -16.49 -41.01 4.15
N GLN A 262 -16.65 -39.69 4.14
CA GLN A 262 -17.13 -38.93 5.31
C GLN A 262 -18.48 -39.47 5.82
N LYS A 263 -19.43 -39.73 4.91
CA LYS A 263 -20.74 -40.30 5.26
C LYS A 263 -20.68 -41.73 5.81
N LYS A 264 -19.63 -42.50 5.53
CA LYS A 264 -19.38 -43.81 6.15
C LYS A 264 -18.80 -43.64 7.55
N ASP A 265 -17.84 -42.75 7.72
CA ASP A 265 -17.17 -42.49 9.00
C ASP A 265 -18.13 -41.88 10.04
N GLU A 266 -19.13 -41.06 9.59
CA GLU A 266 -20.19 -40.51 10.45
C GLU A 266 -21.21 -41.56 10.94
N LYS A 267 -21.30 -42.72 10.29
CA LYS A 267 -22.18 -43.82 10.70
C LYS A 267 -21.61 -44.72 11.78
N GLU A 268 -20.30 -44.61 12.11
CA GLU A 268 -19.64 -45.25 13.23
C GLU A 268 -19.14 -44.20 14.25
N PRO A 269 -19.99 -43.75 15.19
CA PRO A 269 -19.60 -42.67 16.10
C PRO A 269 -18.66 -43.16 17.18
N SER A 270 -17.38 -42.79 17.11
CA SER A 270 -16.51 -42.81 18.28
C SER A 270 -16.63 -41.47 19.04
N ALA A 271 -17.09 -41.54 20.29
CA ALA A 271 -17.45 -40.42 21.17
C ALA A 271 -16.28 -39.47 21.56
N LYS A 272 -15.21 -39.37 20.76
CA LYS A 272 -14.04 -38.50 20.99
C LYS A 272 -13.80 -37.43 19.93
N GLU A 273 -14.62 -37.33 18.88
CA GLU A 273 -14.36 -36.45 17.75
C GLU A 273 -15.20 -35.16 17.74
N GLU A 274 -16.32 -35.09 18.47
CA GLU A 274 -17.16 -33.89 18.48
C GLU A 274 -16.46 -32.65 19.08
N SER A 275 -15.64 -32.83 20.12
CA SER A 275 -14.90 -31.70 20.73
C SER A 275 -13.72 -31.20 19.89
N LYS A 276 -13.21 -32.01 18.95
CA LYS A 276 -12.16 -31.60 18.01
C LYS A 276 -12.72 -30.87 16.79
N LYS A 277 -13.87 -31.30 16.25
CA LYS A 277 -14.48 -30.66 15.06
C LYS A 277 -14.98 -29.25 15.33
N GLU A 278 -15.43 -28.94 16.54
CA GLU A 278 -15.87 -27.59 16.91
C GLU A 278 -14.68 -26.65 17.14
N GLN A 279 -13.53 -27.19 17.58
CA GLN A 279 -12.27 -26.46 17.75
C GLN A 279 -11.53 -26.27 16.41
N GLU A 280 -11.65 -27.21 15.45
CA GLU A 280 -11.04 -27.10 14.12
C GLU A 280 -11.85 -26.20 13.16
N ARG A 281 -13.18 -26.07 13.33
CA ARG A 281 -13.99 -25.12 12.56
C ARG A 281 -13.72 -23.65 12.88
N THR A 282 -13.10 -23.38 14.03
CA THR A 282 -12.68 -22.00 14.43
C THR A 282 -11.21 -21.69 14.14
N VAL A 283 -10.44 -22.66 13.67
CA VAL A 283 -9.01 -22.52 13.31
C VAL A 283 -8.86 -22.55 11.78
N GLY A 284 -9.51 -21.63 11.11
CA GLY A 284 -9.14 -21.28 9.76
C GLY A 284 -7.95 -20.31 9.80
N LYS A 285 -6.77 -20.77 9.41
CA LYS A 285 -5.44 -20.15 9.35
C LYS A 285 -4.73 -20.05 10.70
N GLY A 286 -3.56 -20.64 10.81
CA GLY A 286 -2.62 -20.34 11.87
C GLY A 286 -2.48 -18.81 11.99
N GLU A 287 -2.80 -18.27 13.16
CA GLU A 287 -2.63 -16.84 13.39
C GLU A 287 -1.17 -16.49 13.10
N TYR A 288 -0.96 -15.56 12.18
CA TYR A 288 0.38 -15.11 11.77
C TYR A 288 1.19 -14.59 12.96
N PHE A 289 0.50 -14.03 13.98
CA PHE A 289 1.06 -13.70 15.29
C PHE A 289 -0.03 -13.85 16.38
N PRO A 290 0.35 -14.14 17.64
CA PRO A 290 -0.62 -14.51 18.68
C PRO A 290 -1.69 -13.47 18.99
N GLU A 291 -1.37 -12.17 18.81
CA GLU A 291 -2.28 -11.08 19.14
C GLU A 291 -3.10 -10.58 17.95
N LYS A 292 -3.08 -11.25 16.78
CA LYS A 292 -3.73 -10.78 15.56
C LYS A 292 -5.18 -10.35 15.79
N ARG A 293 -5.99 -11.20 16.41
CA ARG A 293 -7.40 -10.89 16.69
C ARG A 293 -7.57 -9.66 17.56
N LYS A 294 -6.76 -9.54 18.61
CA LYS A 294 -6.80 -8.40 19.54
C LYS A 294 -6.35 -7.12 18.84
N TYR A 295 -5.30 -7.19 18.04
CA TYR A 295 -4.84 -6.10 17.21
C TYR A 295 -5.93 -5.58 16.28
N GLU A 296 -6.59 -6.46 15.52
CA GLU A 296 -7.66 -6.11 14.60
C GLU A 296 -8.88 -5.50 15.33
N GLN A 297 -9.27 -6.07 16.49
CA GLN A 297 -10.33 -5.52 17.33
C GLN A 297 -10.01 -4.08 17.76
N LEU A 298 -8.76 -3.82 18.19
CA LEU A 298 -8.32 -2.49 18.56
C LEU A 298 -8.32 -1.53 17.36
N CYS A 299 -7.92 -1.99 16.18
CA CYS A 299 -7.98 -1.19 14.96
C CYS A 299 -9.40 -0.80 14.56
N ARG A 300 -10.39 -1.62 14.90
CA ARG A 300 -11.83 -1.29 14.78
C ARG A 300 -12.35 -0.40 15.90
N GLY A 301 -11.49 0.06 16.80
CA GLY A 301 -11.86 0.90 17.93
C GLY A 301 -12.48 0.14 19.12
N GLN A 302 -12.39 -1.19 19.11
CA GLN A 302 -12.91 -2.07 20.18
C GLN A 302 -11.88 -2.18 21.33
N GLY A 303 -11.40 -1.04 21.81
CA GLY A 303 -10.45 -0.97 22.94
C GLY A 303 -11.06 -1.39 24.28
N VAL A 304 -10.19 -1.68 25.24
CA VAL A 304 -10.61 -1.98 26.60
C VAL A 304 -11.25 -0.73 27.23
N ARG A 305 -12.48 -0.85 27.65
CA ARG A 305 -13.15 0.21 28.43
C ARG A 305 -12.61 0.23 29.83
N MET A 306 -11.98 1.35 30.20
CA MET A 306 -11.54 1.56 31.57
C MET A 306 -12.73 1.62 32.54
N THR A 307 -12.53 1.09 33.75
CA THR A 307 -13.52 1.30 34.84
C THR A 307 -13.62 2.80 35.16
N PRO A 308 -14.78 3.31 35.63
CA PRO A 308 -14.92 4.71 36.02
C PRO A 308 -13.86 5.17 37.03
N ARG A 309 -13.49 4.31 38.00
CA ARG A 309 -12.44 4.57 38.97
C ARG A 309 -11.06 4.72 38.32
N ARG A 310 -10.75 3.96 37.26
CA ARG A 310 -9.49 4.08 36.56
C ARG A 310 -9.49 5.32 35.67
N GLN A 311 -10.59 5.57 34.97
CA GLN A 311 -10.75 6.73 34.10
C GLN A 311 -10.65 8.05 34.85
N SER A 312 -11.17 8.13 36.11
CA SER A 312 -11.07 9.33 36.96
C SER A 312 -9.65 9.69 37.38
N ARG A 313 -8.66 8.86 37.10
CA ARG A 313 -7.23 9.14 37.33
C ARG A 313 -6.51 9.73 36.13
N LEU A 314 -7.16 9.78 34.96
CA LEU A 314 -6.63 10.43 33.79
C LEU A 314 -6.98 11.90 33.80
N PHE A 315 -6.01 12.75 33.51
CA PHE A 315 -6.16 14.19 33.56
C PHE A 315 -5.74 14.88 32.28
N CYS A 316 -6.47 15.94 31.95
CA CYS A 316 -5.99 16.98 31.06
C CYS A 316 -5.46 18.14 31.92
N ARG A 317 -4.29 18.64 31.56
CA ARG A 317 -3.64 19.70 32.33
C ARG A 317 -2.78 20.61 31.47
N TYR A 318 -2.52 21.80 31.95
CA TYR A 318 -1.43 22.61 31.46
C TYR A 318 -0.13 22.18 32.16
N TYR A 319 0.90 21.89 31.36
CA TYR A 319 2.15 21.34 31.83
C TYR A 319 3.30 22.28 31.49
N ASP A 320 4.10 22.63 32.52
CA ASP A 320 5.19 23.59 32.44
C ASP A 320 6.58 22.94 32.55
N ASN A 321 6.66 21.62 32.59
CA ASN A 321 7.87 20.84 32.84
C ASN A 321 8.71 21.37 34.01
N ASN A 322 8.13 21.35 35.21
CA ASN A 322 8.79 21.82 36.45
C ASN A 322 9.33 23.24 36.36
N ARG A 323 8.52 24.17 35.84
CA ARG A 323 8.83 25.58 35.64
C ARG A 323 9.91 25.86 34.58
N HIS A 324 9.90 25.10 33.51
CA HIS A 324 10.74 25.41 32.35
C HIS A 324 10.43 26.84 31.85
N PRO A 325 11.42 27.72 31.62
CA PRO A 325 11.20 29.15 31.35
C PRO A 325 10.18 29.45 30.25
N ILE A 326 10.24 28.69 29.14
CA ILE A 326 9.32 28.87 28.01
C ILE A 326 7.90 28.44 28.41
N TYR A 327 7.75 27.33 29.12
CA TYR A 327 6.44 26.75 29.44
C TYR A 327 5.78 27.34 30.68
N MET A 328 6.50 28.12 31.48
CA MET A 328 5.86 28.98 32.49
C MET A 328 5.01 30.09 31.85
N ILE A 329 5.43 30.57 30.66
CA ILE A 329 4.71 31.62 29.94
C ILE A 329 3.62 31.02 29.04
N GLY A 330 3.92 29.92 28.37
CA GLY A 330 3.02 29.22 27.45
C GLY A 330 3.00 27.70 27.72
N PRO A 331 2.30 27.25 28.76
CA PRO A 331 2.30 25.84 29.15
C PRO A 331 1.70 24.94 28.06
N VAL A 332 2.20 23.73 28.00
CA VAL A 332 1.77 22.72 27.02
C VAL A 332 0.47 22.07 27.49
N LYS A 333 -0.46 21.85 26.56
CA LYS A 333 -1.68 21.07 26.83
C LYS A 333 -1.33 19.59 26.85
N GLN A 334 -1.41 18.96 28.02
CA GLN A 334 -1.10 17.56 28.23
C GLN A 334 -2.36 16.78 28.63
N GLU A 335 -2.55 15.60 28.01
CA GLU A 335 -3.63 14.67 28.29
C GLU A 335 -3.07 13.28 28.57
N ASP A 336 -3.52 12.64 29.65
CA ASP A 336 -3.19 11.25 29.92
C ASP A 336 -4.14 10.36 29.12
N GLU A 337 -3.64 9.69 28.07
CA GLU A 337 -4.41 8.72 27.26
C GLU A 337 -4.55 7.37 27.98
N TRP A 338 -3.51 6.96 28.74
CA TRP A 338 -3.47 5.69 29.47
C TRP A 338 -2.57 5.82 30.70
N ASP A 339 -2.89 5.07 31.76
CA ASP A 339 -2.19 5.16 33.05
C ASP A 339 -1.03 4.17 33.23
N ARG A 340 -1.13 2.94 32.66
CA ARG A 340 -0.11 1.87 32.75
C ARG A 340 -0.10 1.01 31.49
N PRO A 341 0.92 1.12 30.64
CA PRO A 341 2.01 2.11 30.70
C PRO A 341 1.46 3.52 30.59
N ARG A 342 2.18 4.49 31.08
CA ARG A 342 1.73 5.88 30.97
C ARG A 342 1.91 6.37 29.53
N ILE A 343 0.79 6.63 28.85
CA ILE A 343 0.75 7.17 27.49
C ILE A 343 0.19 8.59 27.58
N ILE A 344 0.95 9.56 27.08
CA ILE A 344 0.63 10.98 27.19
C ILE A 344 0.45 11.57 25.81
N ARG A 345 -0.62 12.32 25.59
CA ARG A 345 -0.80 13.17 24.42
C ARG A 345 -0.49 14.63 24.74
N TYR A 346 0.25 15.27 23.87
CA TYR A 346 0.48 16.71 23.87
C TYR A 346 -0.26 17.34 22.70
N HIS A 347 -1.12 18.32 22.97
CA HIS A 347 -1.92 19.01 21.97
C HIS A 347 -1.21 20.27 21.46
N ASP A 348 -1.50 20.63 20.20
CA ASP A 348 -1.00 21.86 19.55
C ASP A 348 0.52 21.99 19.62
N ILE A 349 1.24 20.88 19.53
CA ILE A 349 2.67 20.83 19.83
C ILE A 349 3.55 21.05 18.58
N ILE A 350 3.00 20.94 17.41
CA ILE A 350 3.66 21.21 16.13
C ILE A 350 2.71 22.00 15.23
N THR A 351 3.20 23.09 14.65
CA THR A 351 2.39 23.99 13.81
C THR A 351 2.24 23.45 12.39
N GLU A 352 1.21 23.93 11.69
CA GLU A 352 0.96 23.59 10.29
C GLU A 352 2.19 23.83 9.40
N LYS A 353 2.82 25.01 9.56
CA LYS A 353 4.01 25.38 8.79
C LYS A 353 5.20 24.43 9.05
N GLU A 354 5.38 23.99 10.28
CA GLU A 354 6.43 23.04 10.64
C GLU A 354 6.14 21.67 10.05
N MET A 355 4.89 21.19 10.14
CA MET A 355 4.48 19.91 9.57
C MET A 355 4.67 19.87 8.06
N GLU A 356 4.23 20.89 7.34
CA GLU A 356 4.41 20.96 5.88
C GLU A 356 5.88 21.02 5.50
N LYS A 357 6.70 21.77 6.25
CA LYS A 357 8.15 21.81 5.99
C LYS A 357 8.84 20.48 6.25
N VAL A 358 8.49 19.78 7.31
CA VAL A 358 9.02 18.43 7.59
C VAL A 358 8.62 17.44 6.50
N LYS A 359 7.37 17.47 6.04
CA LYS A 359 6.90 16.64 4.91
C LYS A 359 7.63 16.98 3.62
N GLU A 360 7.81 18.28 3.30
CA GLU A 360 8.55 18.74 2.12
C GLU A 360 9.98 18.21 2.10
N LEU A 361 10.69 18.28 3.22
CA LEU A 361 12.05 17.78 3.35
C LEU A 361 12.13 16.25 3.22
N ALA A 362 11.12 15.55 3.74
CA ALA A 362 11.09 14.09 3.74
C ALA A 362 10.67 13.49 2.37
N LYS A 363 9.71 14.11 1.66
CA LYS A 363 9.12 13.56 0.42
C LYS A 363 10.15 13.03 -0.60
N PRO A 364 11.20 13.76 -1.00
CA PRO A 364 12.15 13.27 -2.00
C PRO A 364 13.05 12.12 -1.50
N ARG A 365 13.07 11.88 -0.18
CA ARG A 365 13.90 10.87 0.48
C ARG A 365 13.13 9.64 0.94
N LEU A 366 11.81 9.66 0.80
CA LEU A 366 10.98 8.53 1.22
C LEU A 366 11.39 7.25 0.50
N ARG A 367 11.75 6.23 1.27
CA ARG A 367 12.06 4.87 0.78
C ARG A 367 11.24 3.88 1.58
N ARG A 368 11.05 2.68 1.06
CA ARG A 368 10.43 1.59 1.80
C ARG A 368 11.06 1.50 3.18
N ALA A 369 10.23 1.53 4.23
CA ALA A 369 10.74 1.47 5.59
C ALA A 369 11.46 0.15 5.83
N THR A 370 12.65 0.23 6.40
CA THR A 370 13.46 -0.92 6.78
C THR A 370 13.40 -1.14 8.28
N ILE A 371 13.67 -2.36 8.68
CA ILE A 371 13.89 -2.78 10.06
C ILE A 371 15.34 -3.26 10.20
N SER A 372 15.88 -3.17 11.41
CA SER A 372 17.15 -3.84 11.70
C SER A 372 16.88 -5.31 11.97
N ASN A 373 17.53 -6.19 11.21
CA ASN A 373 17.47 -7.63 11.48
C ASN A 373 18.12 -7.90 12.85
N PRO A 374 17.43 -8.51 13.81
CA PRO A 374 17.94 -8.66 15.17
C PRO A 374 19.17 -9.57 15.28
N VAL A 375 19.41 -10.43 14.27
CA VAL A 375 20.54 -11.36 14.25
C VAL A 375 21.74 -10.78 13.52
N THR A 376 21.50 -10.12 12.37
CA THR A 376 22.59 -9.64 11.50
C THR A 376 22.88 -8.15 11.64
N GLY A 377 21.97 -7.36 12.24
CA GLY A 377 22.01 -5.91 12.29
C GLY A 377 21.82 -5.21 10.93
N VAL A 378 21.61 -5.98 9.86
CA VAL A 378 21.43 -5.44 8.50
C VAL A 378 20.03 -4.86 8.37
N LEU A 379 19.91 -3.72 7.70
CA LEU A 379 18.61 -3.12 7.39
C LEU A 379 17.96 -3.89 6.23
N GLU A 380 16.75 -4.38 6.45
CA GLU A 380 15.96 -5.12 5.47
C GLU A 380 14.50 -4.65 5.46
N THR A 381 13.81 -4.83 4.34
CA THR A 381 12.36 -4.58 4.25
C THR A 381 11.59 -5.73 4.88
N ALA A 382 10.53 -5.41 5.62
CA ALA A 382 9.68 -6.42 6.25
C ALA A 382 8.22 -6.29 5.82
N GLN A 383 7.56 -7.42 5.63
CA GLN A 383 6.14 -7.46 5.26
C GLN A 383 5.22 -6.92 6.38
N TYR A 384 5.67 -6.98 7.62
CA TYR A 384 4.93 -6.46 8.77
C TYR A 384 5.07 -4.94 8.97
N ARG A 385 5.93 -4.25 8.19
CA ARG A 385 6.06 -2.78 8.19
C ARG A 385 5.84 -2.23 6.79
N ILE A 386 4.64 -1.76 6.50
CA ILE A 386 4.21 -1.24 5.20
C ILE A 386 4.05 0.27 5.30
N SER A 387 5.13 0.98 5.04
CA SER A 387 5.20 2.45 5.03
C SER A 387 6.45 2.89 4.28
N LYS A 388 6.52 4.16 3.92
CA LYS A 388 7.77 4.80 3.46
C LYS A 388 8.27 5.72 4.55
N SER A 389 9.59 5.76 4.75
CA SER A 389 10.23 6.63 5.73
C SER A 389 11.44 7.36 5.18
N ALA A 390 11.75 8.47 5.82
CA ALA A 390 12.95 9.28 5.61
C ALA A 390 13.50 9.74 6.96
N TRP A 391 14.77 9.99 7.04
CA TRP A 391 15.46 10.49 8.22
C TRP A 391 15.90 11.93 8.01
N LEU A 392 15.71 12.80 8.99
CA LEU A 392 16.06 14.21 8.95
C LEU A 392 16.97 14.54 10.14
N ALA A 393 18.20 14.92 9.84
CA ALA A 393 19.16 15.36 10.85
C ALA A 393 18.87 16.80 11.30
N ALA A 394 19.16 17.10 12.56
CA ALA A 394 18.91 18.42 13.15
C ALA A 394 19.59 19.56 12.37
N TYR A 395 20.82 19.32 11.89
CA TYR A 395 21.62 20.32 11.16
C TYR A 395 21.13 20.61 9.74
N GLU A 396 20.25 19.80 9.17
CA GLU A 396 19.78 19.97 7.79
C GLU A 396 18.83 21.16 7.63
N HIS A 397 18.04 21.43 8.64
CA HIS A 397 17.10 22.55 8.59
C HIS A 397 16.71 23.05 9.99
N PRO A 398 16.63 24.38 10.22
CA PRO A 398 16.30 24.94 11.54
C PRO A 398 14.96 24.49 12.12
N VAL A 399 14.00 24.05 11.28
CA VAL A 399 12.73 23.47 11.76
C VAL A 399 12.96 22.17 12.50
N VAL A 400 13.83 21.29 12.00
CA VAL A 400 14.13 20.00 12.63
C VAL A 400 14.84 20.21 13.96
N ASP A 401 15.80 21.12 14.01
CA ASP A 401 16.49 21.50 15.24
C ASP A 401 15.54 22.04 16.31
N ARG A 402 14.64 22.99 15.94
CA ARG A 402 13.61 23.50 16.87
C ARG A 402 12.66 22.42 17.39
N ILE A 403 12.30 21.46 16.53
CA ILE A 403 11.45 20.33 16.94
C ILE A 403 12.19 19.46 17.97
N ASN A 404 13.46 19.15 17.73
CA ASN A 404 14.29 18.40 18.68
C ASN A 404 14.42 19.12 20.02
N GLN A 405 14.71 20.43 20.00
CA GLN A 405 14.79 21.23 21.22
C GLN A 405 13.46 21.25 21.97
N ARG A 406 12.33 21.37 21.26
CA ARG A 406 10.98 21.30 21.86
C ARG A 406 10.73 19.97 22.57
N ILE A 407 11.14 18.86 21.97
CA ILE A 407 11.02 17.53 22.60
C ILE A 407 11.84 17.47 23.88
N GLU A 408 13.09 17.96 23.85
CA GLU A 408 13.96 18.04 25.03
C GLU A 408 13.32 18.90 26.13
N ASP A 409 12.86 20.09 25.78
CA ASP A 409 12.27 21.04 26.72
C ASP A 409 10.99 20.51 27.39
N ILE A 410 10.19 19.70 26.69
CA ILE A 410 8.94 19.13 27.21
C ILE A 410 9.20 17.89 28.05
N THR A 411 10.04 16.98 27.53
CA THR A 411 10.29 15.70 28.20
C THR A 411 11.31 15.80 29.32
N GLY A 412 12.18 16.82 29.30
CA GLY A 412 13.33 16.92 30.16
C GLY A 412 14.47 15.95 29.80
N LEU A 413 14.32 15.16 28.73
CA LEU A 413 15.29 14.16 28.29
C LEU A 413 16.28 14.78 27.31
N ASP A 414 17.55 14.38 27.34
CA ASP A 414 18.56 14.78 26.37
C ASP A 414 18.28 14.13 25.01
N VAL A 415 18.24 14.92 23.94
CA VAL A 415 17.99 14.43 22.59
C VAL A 415 19.26 14.36 21.73
N LYS A 416 20.44 14.69 22.28
CA LYS A 416 21.70 14.68 21.53
C LYS A 416 22.13 13.29 21.09
N THR A 417 21.79 12.28 21.87
CA THR A 417 22.05 10.87 21.60
C THR A 417 20.84 10.13 21.02
N ALA A 418 19.73 10.85 20.83
CA ALA A 418 18.55 10.31 20.17
C ALA A 418 18.80 10.08 18.69
N GLU A 419 18.06 9.17 18.07
CA GLU A 419 18.08 8.98 16.63
C GLU A 419 17.63 10.25 15.90
N GLU A 420 17.97 10.38 14.61
CA GLU A 420 17.43 11.44 13.76
C GLU A 420 15.90 11.44 13.77
N LEU A 421 15.29 12.51 13.32
CA LEU A 421 13.84 12.59 13.21
C LEU A 421 13.37 11.70 12.05
N GLN A 422 12.77 10.55 12.35
CA GLN A 422 12.18 9.72 11.32
C GLN A 422 10.80 10.26 10.93
N VAL A 423 10.62 10.50 9.64
CA VAL A 423 9.31 10.86 9.05
C VAL A 423 8.78 9.66 8.30
N ALA A 424 7.57 9.22 8.61
CA ALA A 424 6.94 8.09 7.96
C ALA A 424 5.59 8.48 7.35
N ASN A 425 5.34 7.96 6.15
CA ASN A 425 4.06 8.06 5.45
C ASN A 425 3.48 6.66 5.25
N TYR A 426 2.25 6.50 5.70
CA TYR A 426 1.42 5.31 5.48
C TYR A 426 0.34 5.66 4.47
N GLY A 427 0.38 5.05 3.29
CA GLY A 427 -0.71 5.07 2.32
C GLY A 427 -1.86 4.14 2.73
N VAL A 428 -2.87 4.03 1.89
CA VAL A 428 -4.02 3.12 2.12
C VAL A 428 -3.52 1.69 2.29
N GLY A 429 -4.01 1.01 3.34
CA GLY A 429 -3.54 -0.33 3.73
C GLY A 429 -2.16 -0.37 4.39
N GLY A 430 -1.47 0.77 4.48
CA GLY A 430 -0.19 0.87 5.17
C GLY A 430 -0.33 0.66 6.67
N GLN A 431 0.56 -0.14 7.25
CA GLN A 431 0.51 -0.56 8.67
C GLN A 431 1.91 -0.79 9.24
N TYR A 432 1.96 -0.96 10.54
CA TYR A 432 3.09 -1.57 11.25
C TYR A 432 2.54 -2.47 12.35
N GLU A 433 2.77 -3.76 12.19
CA GLU A 433 2.28 -4.79 13.11
C GLU A 433 2.83 -4.65 14.54
N PRO A 434 2.27 -5.36 15.53
CA PRO A 434 2.72 -5.25 16.92
C PRO A 434 4.20 -5.51 17.11
N HIS A 435 4.92 -4.52 17.63
CA HIS A 435 6.36 -4.52 17.84
C HIS A 435 6.74 -3.76 19.12
N PHE A 436 8.00 -3.89 19.53
CA PHE A 436 8.63 -3.09 20.57
C PHE A 436 9.55 -2.06 19.92
N ASP A 437 9.64 -0.88 20.51
CA ASP A 437 10.62 0.13 20.09
C ASP A 437 11.98 -0.06 20.79
N PHE A 438 12.05 -0.85 21.85
CA PHE A 438 13.29 -1.17 22.56
C PHE A 438 13.86 -2.53 22.13
N GLY A 439 15.19 -2.70 22.25
CA GLY A 439 15.86 -3.99 22.07
C GLY A 439 15.59 -4.90 23.27
N ARG A 440 15.12 -6.11 23.00
CA ARG A 440 14.75 -7.08 24.04
C ARG A 440 15.97 -7.80 24.60
N LYS A 441 15.80 -8.54 25.71
CA LYS A 441 16.89 -9.34 26.34
C LYS A 441 17.48 -10.41 25.42
N ASP A 442 16.65 -10.93 24.51
CA ASP A 442 17.06 -11.89 23.48
C ASP A 442 17.73 -11.24 22.26
N GLU A 443 17.84 -9.90 22.23
CA GLU A 443 18.46 -9.10 21.19
C GLU A 443 19.64 -8.27 21.75
N PRO A 444 20.69 -8.87 22.31
CA PRO A 444 21.72 -8.16 23.07
C PRO A 444 22.56 -7.17 22.23
N ASP A 445 22.53 -7.32 20.92
CA ASP A 445 23.24 -6.45 19.97
C ASP A 445 22.34 -5.37 19.35
N ALA A 446 21.06 -5.29 19.75
CA ALA A 446 20.16 -4.23 19.32
C ALA A 446 20.76 -2.86 19.70
N PHE A 447 20.84 -1.95 18.72
CA PHE A 447 21.40 -0.59 18.87
C PHE A 447 22.89 -0.51 19.26
N LYS A 448 23.59 -1.63 19.41
CA LYS A 448 25.02 -1.64 19.78
C LYS A 448 25.89 -0.81 18.84
N ALA A 449 25.60 -0.84 17.55
CA ALA A 449 26.31 -0.05 16.54
C ALA A 449 26.17 1.47 16.75
N LEU A 450 25.07 1.92 17.37
CA LEU A 450 24.84 3.33 17.68
C LEU A 450 25.66 3.79 18.90
N GLY A 451 26.00 2.90 19.82
CA GLY A 451 26.77 3.20 21.04
C GLY A 451 26.04 4.11 22.03
N THR A 452 24.73 4.24 21.93
CA THR A 452 23.87 5.15 22.71
C THR A 452 22.99 4.45 23.73
N GLY A 453 23.11 3.10 23.82
CA GLY A 453 22.26 2.28 24.67
C GLY A 453 20.89 1.99 24.02
N ASN A 454 19.97 1.50 24.81
CA ASN A 454 18.63 1.12 24.35
C ASN A 454 17.72 2.35 24.19
N ARG A 455 16.60 2.21 23.51
CA ARG A 455 15.57 3.25 23.34
C ARG A 455 14.71 3.34 24.60
N ILE A 456 14.93 4.37 25.42
CA ILE A 456 14.20 4.54 26.68
C ILE A 456 12.79 5.09 26.49
N ALA A 457 12.57 5.89 25.44
CA ALA A 457 11.29 6.53 25.21
C ALA A 457 11.04 6.78 23.73
N THR A 458 9.77 6.84 23.37
CA THR A 458 9.27 7.17 22.04
C THR A 458 8.42 8.43 22.09
N TRP A 459 8.72 9.35 21.20
CA TRP A 459 7.91 10.52 20.91
C TRP A 459 7.39 10.42 19.47
N LEU A 460 6.07 10.42 19.31
CA LEU A 460 5.39 10.22 18.03
C LEU A 460 4.49 11.43 17.70
N PHE A 461 4.85 12.22 16.68
CA PHE A 461 3.97 13.26 16.14
C PHE A 461 2.97 12.70 15.15
N TYR A 462 1.74 13.20 15.18
CA TYR A 462 0.76 13.06 14.12
C TYR A 462 0.72 14.33 13.27
N MET A 463 1.10 14.20 12.01
CA MET A 463 1.22 15.34 11.07
C MET A 463 0.10 15.37 10.02
N SER A 464 -0.88 14.50 10.15
CA SER A 464 -2.13 14.49 9.38
C SER A 464 -3.26 13.95 10.23
N ASP A 465 -4.48 14.37 9.92
CA ASP A 465 -5.67 13.62 10.30
C ASP A 465 -5.83 12.42 9.37
N VAL A 466 -6.45 11.37 9.88
CA VAL A 466 -6.76 10.15 9.12
C VAL A 466 -8.27 9.97 9.15
N THR A 467 -8.88 9.93 7.98
CA THR A 467 -10.34 9.88 7.85
C THR A 467 -10.90 8.61 8.48
N ALA A 468 -10.24 7.47 8.23
CA ALA A 468 -10.61 6.19 8.85
C ALA A 468 -9.38 5.27 8.98
N GLY A 469 -9.33 4.52 10.07
CA GLY A 469 -8.22 3.63 10.39
C GLY A 469 -7.00 4.37 10.96
N GLY A 470 -5.82 3.77 10.83
CA GLY A 470 -4.54 4.40 11.16
C GLY A 470 -4.27 4.68 12.65
N ALA A 471 -5.06 4.14 13.57
CA ALA A 471 -4.82 4.30 15.02
C ALA A 471 -3.46 3.70 15.43
N THR A 472 -2.88 4.23 16.51
CA THR A 472 -1.79 3.57 17.24
C THR A 472 -2.40 2.79 18.38
N VAL A 473 -2.16 1.47 18.44
CA VAL A 473 -2.79 0.58 19.41
C VAL A 473 -1.75 -0.16 20.24
N PHE A 474 -2.10 -0.47 21.48
CA PHE A 474 -1.26 -1.21 22.42
C PHE A 474 -1.96 -2.53 22.79
N PRO A 475 -1.68 -3.63 22.06
CA PRO A 475 -2.42 -4.89 22.23
C PRO A 475 -2.37 -5.46 23.63
N GLU A 476 -1.25 -5.35 24.34
CA GLU A 476 -1.10 -5.90 25.69
C GLU A 476 -2.11 -5.30 26.69
N VAL A 477 -2.31 -4.00 26.62
CA VAL A 477 -3.16 -3.26 27.57
C VAL A 477 -4.52 -2.88 26.99
N GLY A 478 -4.71 -3.01 25.69
CA GLY A 478 -5.95 -2.69 25.01
C GLY A 478 -6.20 -1.19 24.79
N ALA A 479 -5.15 -0.37 24.80
CA ALA A 479 -5.26 1.06 24.54
C ALA A 479 -5.34 1.34 23.03
N VAL A 480 -6.11 2.38 22.67
CA VAL A 480 -6.29 2.86 21.30
C VAL A 480 -6.08 4.36 21.27
N VAL A 481 -5.08 4.82 20.54
CA VAL A 481 -4.74 6.23 20.35
C VAL A 481 -5.04 6.64 18.92
N LYS A 482 -6.05 7.46 18.72
CA LYS A 482 -6.43 7.96 17.39
C LYS A 482 -5.45 9.04 16.92
N PRO A 483 -5.04 9.05 15.64
CA PRO A 483 -4.26 10.13 15.08
C PRO A 483 -5.07 11.44 15.12
N MET A 484 -4.40 12.51 15.56
CA MET A 484 -4.94 13.85 15.58
C MET A 484 -3.83 14.80 15.14
N LYS A 485 -4.01 15.46 14.02
CA LYS A 485 -3.02 16.38 13.44
C LYS A 485 -2.57 17.45 14.43
N GLY A 486 -1.28 17.73 14.48
CA GLY A 486 -0.70 18.73 15.36
C GLY A 486 -0.44 18.24 16.80
N THR A 487 -0.75 16.98 17.10
CA THR A 487 -0.49 16.37 18.42
C THR A 487 0.74 15.48 18.41
N ALA A 488 1.28 15.20 19.60
CA ALA A 488 2.29 14.17 19.78
C ALA A 488 1.88 13.22 20.90
N VAL A 489 2.30 11.97 20.80
CA VAL A 489 2.13 10.96 21.83
C VAL A 489 3.48 10.51 22.34
N PHE A 490 3.61 10.35 23.65
CA PHE A 490 4.84 10.00 24.34
C PHE A 490 4.61 8.84 25.31
N TRP A 491 5.56 7.91 25.34
CA TRP A 491 5.63 6.84 26.33
C TRP A 491 7.08 6.43 26.60
N TYR A 492 7.33 5.92 27.80
CA TYR A 492 8.59 5.26 28.10
C TYR A 492 8.54 3.80 27.63
N ASN A 493 9.61 3.34 26.97
CA ASN A 493 9.80 1.96 26.52
C ASN A 493 10.43 1.08 27.62
N LEU A 494 11.20 1.71 28.51
CA LEU A 494 11.89 1.04 29.60
C LEU A 494 11.43 1.59 30.94
N PHE A 495 11.45 0.75 31.96
CA PHE A 495 11.40 1.17 33.35
C PHE A 495 12.67 1.96 33.74
N SER A 496 12.66 2.65 34.88
CA SER A 496 13.86 3.34 35.37
C SER A 496 15.00 2.39 35.72
N SER A 497 14.71 1.12 35.95
CA SER A 497 15.70 0.05 36.13
C SER A 497 16.51 -0.26 34.86
N GLY A 498 16.05 0.19 33.70
CA GLY A 498 16.58 -0.18 32.37
C GLY A 498 15.93 -1.42 31.76
N GLU A 499 15.04 -2.09 32.51
CA GLU A 499 14.27 -3.22 31.99
C GLU A 499 13.18 -2.75 31.02
N GLY A 500 12.92 -3.57 29.97
CA GLY A 500 11.89 -3.27 28.98
C GLY A 500 10.47 -3.36 29.57
N ASP A 501 9.66 -2.35 29.34
CA ASP A 501 8.22 -2.42 29.64
C ASP A 501 7.49 -3.11 28.49
N TYR A 502 7.27 -4.41 28.61
CA TYR A 502 6.59 -5.22 27.60
C TYR A 502 5.13 -4.82 27.39
N SER A 503 4.54 -4.07 28.30
CA SER A 503 3.19 -3.53 28.14
C SER A 503 3.11 -2.41 27.08
N THR A 504 4.27 -1.89 26.65
CA THR A 504 4.39 -0.87 25.59
C THR A 504 4.42 -1.45 24.18
N ARG A 505 4.26 -2.77 24.01
CA ARG A 505 4.07 -3.37 22.68
C ARG A 505 2.96 -2.65 21.95
N HIS A 506 3.26 -2.11 20.77
CA HIS A 506 2.32 -1.25 20.05
C HIS A 506 2.35 -1.50 18.55
N ALA A 507 1.35 -0.98 17.85
CA ALA A 507 1.18 -1.15 16.42
C ALA A 507 0.55 0.09 15.77
N ALA A 508 0.79 0.28 14.48
CA ALA A 508 0.05 1.21 13.65
C ALA A 508 -0.98 0.43 12.82
N CYS A 509 -2.26 0.67 13.06
CA CYS A 509 -3.35 0.08 12.30
C CYS A 509 -3.29 0.46 10.82
N PRO A 510 -3.76 -0.41 9.92
CA PRO A 510 -3.89 -0.07 8.52
C PRO A 510 -4.71 1.21 8.32
N VAL A 511 -4.26 2.06 7.42
CA VAL A 511 -5.03 3.24 7.01
C VAL A 511 -6.15 2.76 6.09
N LEU A 512 -7.41 2.95 6.50
CA LEU A 512 -8.57 2.55 5.71
C LEU A 512 -8.92 3.62 4.66
N LEU A 513 -8.94 4.89 5.06
CA LEU A 513 -9.24 6.01 4.18
C LEU A 513 -8.39 7.22 4.54
N GLY A 514 -7.84 7.88 3.54
CA GLY A 514 -6.95 9.02 3.70
C GLY A 514 -5.48 8.59 3.71
N ASN A 515 -4.64 9.36 4.39
CA ASN A 515 -3.21 9.05 4.55
C ASN A 515 -2.72 9.43 5.94
N LYS A 516 -1.71 8.74 6.43
CA LYS A 516 -1.15 8.97 7.74
C LYS A 516 0.30 9.42 7.63
N TRP A 517 0.57 10.65 8.08
CA TRP A 517 1.92 11.16 8.27
C TRP A 517 2.26 11.23 9.74
N VAL A 518 3.36 10.61 10.11
CA VAL A 518 3.89 10.64 11.47
C VAL A 518 5.38 10.99 11.46
N SER A 519 5.87 11.42 12.62
CA SER A 519 7.30 11.61 12.82
C SER A 519 7.70 11.06 14.19
N ASN A 520 8.69 10.18 14.21
CA ASN A 520 9.18 9.50 15.40
C ASN A 520 10.50 10.11 15.86
N LYS A 521 10.65 10.25 17.19
CA LYS A 521 11.91 10.53 17.83
C LYS A 521 12.15 9.48 18.91
N TRP A 522 13.13 8.63 18.70
CA TRP A 522 13.55 7.63 19.67
C TRP A 522 14.69 8.18 20.53
N ILE A 523 14.44 8.25 21.83
CA ILE A 523 15.39 8.78 22.81
C ILE A 523 16.12 7.60 23.44
N HIS A 524 17.45 7.69 23.53
CA HIS A 524 18.33 6.64 24.03
C HIS A 524 18.77 6.86 25.47
N GLU A 525 19.31 5.82 26.10
CA GLU A 525 19.73 5.82 27.50
C GLU A 525 20.88 6.80 27.77
N ARG A 526 21.86 6.88 26.86
CA ARG A 526 23.04 7.71 27.03
C ARG A 526 22.68 9.19 27.11
N GLY A 527 23.17 9.86 28.15
CA GLY A 527 22.87 11.26 28.42
C GLY A 527 21.67 11.46 29.36
N GLN A 528 21.03 10.38 29.78
CA GLN A 528 19.85 10.47 30.69
C GLN A 528 20.19 10.18 32.16
N GLU A 529 21.44 9.88 32.46
CA GLU A 529 21.88 9.38 33.78
C GLU A 529 21.46 10.28 34.96
N PHE A 530 21.43 11.60 34.72
CA PHE A 530 20.99 12.59 35.71
C PHE A 530 19.60 13.17 35.45
N ARG A 531 19.02 12.89 34.25
CA ARG A 531 17.68 13.38 33.90
C ARG A 531 16.59 12.37 34.25
N ARG A 532 16.91 11.09 34.20
CA ARG A 532 16.06 9.96 34.60
C ARG A 532 16.90 8.97 35.41
N PRO A 533 17.10 9.22 36.71
CA PRO A 533 17.93 8.34 37.55
C PRO A 533 17.43 6.89 37.56
N CYS A 534 18.38 5.95 37.66
CA CYS A 534 18.08 4.53 37.67
C CYS A 534 17.24 4.15 38.91
N GLY A 535 16.23 3.30 38.70
CA GLY A 535 15.47 2.65 39.76
C GLY A 535 16.22 1.46 40.35
N LEU A 536 15.85 1.09 41.58
CA LEU A 536 16.46 -0.04 42.27
C LEU A 536 15.68 -1.35 42.12
N LYS A 537 14.42 -1.25 41.72
CA LYS A 537 13.55 -2.41 41.45
C LYS A 537 13.34 -2.56 39.97
N GLU A 538 13.11 -3.78 39.51
CA GLU A 538 12.90 -4.11 38.13
C GLU A 538 11.76 -3.28 37.47
N THR A 539 10.75 -2.94 38.23
CA THR A 539 9.55 -2.21 37.80
C THR A 539 9.49 -0.75 38.21
N ASP A 540 10.62 -0.17 38.71
CA ASP A 540 10.66 1.23 39.11
C ASP A 540 10.59 2.18 37.91
#